data_5e4ec78d2f7e67da6c4f7484f2bc1fe2
#
_entry.id   5e4ec78d2f7e67da6c4f7484f2bc1fe2
#
_cell.length_a   1.000
_cell.length_b   1.000
_cell.length_c   1.000
_cell.angle_alpha   90.00
_cell.angle_beta   90.00
_cell.angle_gamma   90.00
#
_symmetry.space_group_name_H-M   'P 1'
#
loop_
_entity.id
_entity.type
_entity.pdbx_description
1 polymer ?
#
loop_
_entity_poly.entity_id
_entity_poly.type
_entity_poly.pdbx_seq_one_letter_code
_entity_poly.pdbx_strand_id
1 'polypeptide(L)'
;MSSVAIITGIGGQDGRYLAELLLQKGYRVHGIVRPGGNSAQTIAQGISYPHSATTLDSNSPRLQIHAIDLLDQHQLRTLIEETQPTEYYHLAAMSCVPKSWEDPIGCAEANSLTTAHALEIIRLVDPSIRFCQAGSSEMFGRPITSPQSELTPFRPRNPYATSKVMSHHLTCNYREQYRLFACNTILFNHESPRRSLDFVSRKITSAVARIKLGLQSELRMGNLEAERDWGFAGDYVEAMWLALQQDKPDDFVIGTGVARKVADMVQFAFACADLDPEKHVVIDPAFLRPEHGCKLVADPSKANRTLNWQPKIAFQEMLKMMVAADIQRTEQQTDHPIKKSLDRFAA
;
A
#
# COMPACT_ATOMS: atom_id res chain seq x y z
N MET A 1 -1.25 -26.88 -13.35
CA MET A 1 -2.26 -25.83 -13.58
C MET A 1 -1.64 -24.51 -13.16
N SER A 2 -1.91 -23.38 -13.83
CA SER A 2 -1.40 -22.08 -13.37
C SER A 2 -2.13 -21.68 -12.08
N SER A 3 -1.37 -21.17 -11.08
CA SER A 3 -1.96 -20.66 -9.84
C SER A 3 -2.92 -19.49 -10.11
N VAL A 4 -3.96 -19.37 -9.31
CA VAL A 4 -4.97 -18.31 -9.42
C VAL A 4 -4.98 -17.50 -8.14
N ALA A 5 -4.93 -16.17 -8.26
CA ALA A 5 -4.93 -15.27 -7.12
C ALA A 5 -6.08 -14.26 -7.20
N ILE A 6 -6.73 -14.02 -6.08
CA ILE A 6 -7.63 -12.86 -5.88
C ILE A 6 -6.85 -11.77 -5.13
N ILE A 7 -6.96 -10.52 -5.62
CA ILE A 7 -6.38 -9.34 -4.96
C ILE A 7 -7.49 -8.32 -4.72
N THR A 8 -7.86 -8.08 -3.46
CA THR A 8 -8.75 -6.98 -3.13
C THR A 8 -7.98 -5.66 -3.10
N GLY A 9 -8.60 -4.56 -3.56
CA GLY A 9 -7.89 -3.28 -3.60
C GLY A 9 -6.80 -3.20 -4.66
N ILE A 10 -6.92 -3.96 -5.76
CA ILE A 10 -5.93 -4.02 -6.83
C ILE A 10 -5.60 -2.65 -7.44
N GLY A 11 -6.52 -1.69 -7.39
CA GLY A 11 -6.30 -0.31 -7.85
C GLY A 11 -5.36 0.53 -6.98
N GLY A 12 -5.06 0.07 -5.76
CA GLY A 12 -4.13 0.71 -4.82
C GLY A 12 -2.65 0.55 -5.22
N GLN A 13 -1.76 1.17 -4.44
CA GLN A 13 -0.31 1.04 -4.63
C GLN A 13 0.12 -0.43 -4.63
N ASP A 14 -0.14 -1.12 -3.51
CA ASP A 14 0.33 -2.49 -3.27
C ASP A 14 -0.35 -3.49 -4.20
N GLY A 15 -1.66 -3.29 -4.45
CA GLY A 15 -2.42 -4.17 -5.35
C GLY A 15 -1.86 -4.20 -6.75
N ARG A 16 -1.39 -3.06 -7.28
CA ARG A 16 -0.76 -2.98 -8.61
C ARG A 16 0.60 -3.66 -8.65
N TYR A 17 1.46 -3.43 -7.65
CA TYR A 17 2.77 -4.11 -7.58
C TYR A 17 2.62 -5.62 -7.40
N LEU A 18 1.68 -6.04 -6.56
CA LEU A 18 1.39 -7.46 -6.36
C LEU A 18 0.85 -8.12 -7.63
N ALA A 19 -0.07 -7.46 -8.33
CA ALA A 19 -0.60 -7.97 -9.60
C ALA A 19 0.51 -8.16 -10.63
N GLU A 20 1.42 -7.19 -10.78
CA GLU A 20 2.58 -7.29 -11.67
C GLU A 20 3.49 -8.46 -11.28
N LEU A 21 3.81 -8.60 -9.99
CA LEU A 21 4.63 -9.69 -9.49
C LEU A 21 4.00 -11.06 -9.79
N LEU A 22 2.70 -11.22 -9.52
CA LEU A 22 2.01 -12.50 -9.72
C LEU A 22 1.87 -12.84 -11.21
N LEU A 23 1.58 -11.86 -12.07
CA LEU A 23 1.55 -12.06 -13.52
C LEU A 23 2.90 -12.47 -14.09
N GLN A 24 4.01 -11.87 -13.61
CA GLN A 24 5.38 -12.27 -13.98
C GLN A 24 5.67 -13.71 -13.55
N LYS A 25 5.13 -14.14 -12.41
CA LYS A 25 5.23 -15.53 -11.92
C LYS A 25 4.29 -16.52 -12.62
N GLY A 26 3.49 -16.07 -13.59
CA GLY A 26 2.61 -16.93 -14.37
C GLY A 26 1.21 -17.18 -13.79
N TYR A 27 0.82 -16.44 -12.75
CA TYR A 27 -0.52 -16.53 -12.17
C TYR A 27 -1.60 -15.98 -13.12
N ARG A 28 -2.83 -16.47 -12.93
CA ARG A 28 -4.04 -15.73 -13.31
C ARG A 28 -4.46 -14.88 -12.12
N VAL A 29 -4.75 -13.60 -12.37
CA VAL A 29 -5.05 -12.61 -11.32
C VAL A 29 -6.47 -12.08 -11.50
N HIS A 30 -7.27 -12.20 -10.47
CA HIS A 30 -8.60 -11.60 -10.36
C HIS A 30 -8.53 -10.44 -9.36
N GLY A 31 -8.60 -9.22 -9.86
CA GLY A 31 -8.55 -8.01 -9.04
C GLY A 31 -9.93 -7.53 -8.66
N ILE A 32 -10.15 -7.19 -7.40
CA ILE A 32 -11.40 -6.59 -6.93
C ILE A 32 -11.21 -5.10 -6.70
N VAL A 33 -12.14 -4.30 -7.25
CA VAL A 33 -12.26 -2.86 -7.03
C VAL A 33 -13.66 -2.52 -6.50
N ARG A 34 -13.77 -1.39 -5.79
CA ARG A 34 -15.09 -0.91 -5.32
C ARG A 34 -15.96 -0.49 -6.50
N PRO A 35 -17.26 -0.83 -6.52
CA PRO A 35 -18.19 -0.29 -7.51
C PRO A 35 -18.20 1.24 -7.50
N GLY A 36 -18.22 1.86 -8.68
CA GLY A 36 -18.18 3.33 -8.83
C GLY A 36 -16.82 3.98 -8.55
N GLY A 37 -15.79 3.20 -8.16
CA GLY A 37 -14.41 3.67 -8.06
C GLY A 37 -13.73 3.82 -9.43
N ASN A 38 -12.45 4.18 -9.45
CA ASN A 38 -11.66 4.24 -10.68
C ASN A 38 -11.81 2.94 -11.47
N SER A 39 -12.26 3.08 -12.72
CA SER A 39 -12.62 1.95 -13.57
C SER A 39 -11.44 1.00 -13.82
N ALA A 40 -11.75 -0.24 -14.20
CA ALA A 40 -10.78 -1.20 -14.69
C ALA A 40 -9.84 -0.59 -15.75
N GLN A 41 -10.36 0.30 -16.61
CA GLN A 41 -9.60 1.03 -17.61
C GLN A 41 -8.54 1.96 -17.00
N THR A 42 -8.84 2.67 -15.91
CA THR A 42 -7.87 3.55 -15.22
C THR A 42 -6.77 2.74 -14.56
N ILE A 43 -7.08 1.53 -14.07
CA ILE A 43 -6.09 0.62 -13.49
C ILE A 43 -5.17 0.08 -14.59
N ALA A 44 -5.73 -0.26 -15.73
CA ALA A 44 -5.01 -0.77 -16.87
C ALA A 44 -4.17 0.31 -17.59
N GLN A 45 -4.68 1.54 -17.73
CA GLN A 45 -3.98 2.66 -18.35
C GLN A 45 -2.89 3.28 -17.47
N GLY A 46 -2.94 3.08 -16.15
CA GLY A 46 -2.03 3.67 -15.19
C GLY A 46 -0.73 2.90 -14.93
N ILE A 47 -0.43 1.85 -15.70
CA ILE A 47 0.66 0.90 -15.39
C ILE A 47 1.86 1.02 -16.35
N SER A 48 1.98 2.10 -17.10
CA SER A 48 3.19 2.41 -17.84
C SER A 48 4.13 3.24 -16.98
N TYR A 49 5.04 2.58 -16.23
CA TYR A 49 6.13 3.23 -15.51
C TYR A 49 7.48 2.87 -16.13
N PRO A 50 8.43 3.84 -16.21
CA PRO A 50 9.71 3.65 -16.91
C PRO A 50 10.64 2.60 -16.30
N HIS A 51 10.34 2.04 -15.13
CA HIS A 51 11.14 1.00 -14.47
C HIS A 51 10.49 -0.39 -14.43
N SER A 52 9.31 -0.55 -15.02
CA SER A 52 8.71 -1.87 -15.26
C SER A 52 8.78 -2.16 -16.74
N ALA A 53 9.64 -3.09 -17.13
CA ALA A 53 9.75 -3.59 -18.51
C ALA A 53 8.47 -4.32 -18.98
N THR A 54 7.46 -4.41 -18.11
CA THR A 54 6.19 -5.08 -18.38
C THR A 54 5.04 -4.11 -18.20
N THR A 55 4.50 -3.61 -19.30
CA THR A 55 3.15 -3.03 -19.30
C THR A 55 2.17 -4.14 -18.97
N LEU A 56 1.39 -3.98 -17.91
CA LEU A 56 0.20 -4.80 -17.73
C LEU A 56 -0.75 -4.48 -18.88
N ASP A 57 -0.84 -5.38 -19.83
CA ASP A 57 -1.87 -5.30 -20.84
C ASP A 57 -3.23 -5.55 -20.16
N SER A 58 -4.11 -4.54 -20.17
CA SER A 58 -5.49 -4.65 -19.69
C SER A 58 -6.27 -5.75 -20.41
N ASN A 59 -5.82 -6.16 -21.58
CA ASN A 59 -6.37 -7.26 -22.37
C ASN A 59 -5.64 -8.57 -22.12
N SER A 60 -4.73 -8.63 -21.13
CA SER A 60 -4.10 -9.89 -20.76
C SER A 60 -5.17 -10.90 -20.35
N PRO A 61 -5.26 -12.07 -20.97
CA PRO A 61 -6.22 -13.12 -20.59
C PRO A 61 -5.96 -13.64 -19.17
N ARG A 62 -4.85 -13.23 -18.55
CA ARG A 62 -4.48 -13.59 -17.18
C ARG A 62 -4.84 -12.55 -16.12
N LEU A 63 -5.33 -11.35 -16.51
CA LEU A 63 -5.79 -10.32 -15.59
C LEU A 63 -7.26 -10.01 -15.84
N GLN A 64 -8.10 -10.17 -14.81
CA GLN A 64 -9.51 -9.79 -14.83
C GLN A 64 -9.82 -8.89 -13.64
N ILE A 65 -10.61 -7.84 -13.88
CA ILE A 65 -10.99 -6.87 -12.84
C ILE A 65 -12.50 -6.95 -12.62
N HIS A 66 -12.87 -7.10 -11.34
CA HIS A 66 -14.25 -7.25 -10.88
C HIS A 66 -14.64 -6.05 -10.01
N ALA A 67 -15.78 -5.43 -10.31
CA ALA A 67 -16.36 -4.36 -9.49
C ALA A 67 -17.30 -5.00 -8.46
N ILE A 68 -16.78 -5.28 -7.25
CA ILE A 68 -17.49 -5.98 -6.17
C ILE A 68 -17.38 -5.16 -4.88
N ASP A 69 -18.52 -4.96 -4.20
CA ASP A 69 -18.51 -4.52 -2.81
C ASP A 69 -18.16 -5.71 -1.91
N LEU A 70 -17.06 -5.61 -1.16
CA LEU A 70 -16.60 -6.69 -0.27
C LEU A 70 -17.54 -6.93 0.92
N LEU A 71 -18.52 -6.05 1.16
CA LEU A 71 -19.61 -6.26 2.11
C LEU A 71 -20.75 -7.10 1.50
N ASP A 72 -20.81 -7.24 0.18
CA ASP A 72 -21.71 -8.16 -0.51
C ASP A 72 -21.11 -9.58 -0.52
N GLN A 73 -21.48 -10.36 0.49
CA GLN A 73 -21.00 -11.73 0.65
C GLN A 73 -21.38 -12.65 -0.52
N HIS A 74 -22.52 -12.41 -1.16
CA HIS A 74 -22.99 -13.22 -2.28
C HIS A 74 -22.09 -13.05 -3.50
N GLN A 75 -21.81 -11.80 -3.90
CA GLN A 75 -20.92 -11.54 -5.04
C GLN A 75 -19.50 -12.06 -4.79
N LEU A 76 -18.97 -11.85 -3.57
CA LEU A 76 -17.63 -12.34 -3.22
C LEU A 76 -17.57 -13.88 -3.24
N ARG A 77 -18.59 -14.56 -2.70
CA ARG A 77 -18.69 -16.00 -2.72
C ARG A 77 -18.75 -16.56 -4.14
N THR A 78 -19.61 -15.99 -4.98
CA THR A 78 -19.73 -16.38 -6.40
C THR A 78 -18.39 -16.27 -7.11
N LEU A 79 -17.65 -15.17 -6.92
CA LEU A 79 -16.33 -15.00 -7.52
C LEU A 79 -15.34 -16.08 -7.07
N ILE A 80 -15.31 -16.42 -5.77
CA ILE A 80 -14.42 -17.46 -5.25
C ILE A 80 -14.80 -18.84 -5.81
N GLU A 81 -16.10 -19.17 -5.87
CA GLU A 81 -16.60 -20.43 -6.43
C GLU A 81 -16.27 -20.58 -7.92
N GLU A 82 -16.41 -19.51 -8.72
CA GLU A 82 -16.13 -19.52 -10.16
C GLU A 82 -14.64 -19.57 -10.49
N THR A 83 -13.81 -18.83 -9.72
CA THR A 83 -12.39 -18.67 -10.04
C THR A 83 -11.50 -19.72 -9.40
N GLN A 84 -11.97 -20.37 -8.33
CA GLN A 84 -11.23 -21.38 -7.54
C GLN A 84 -9.79 -20.94 -7.25
N PRO A 85 -9.60 -19.81 -6.53
CA PRO A 85 -8.27 -19.24 -6.31
C PRO A 85 -7.45 -20.15 -5.39
N THR A 86 -6.15 -20.23 -5.63
CA THR A 86 -5.20 -20.86 -4.70
C THR A 86 -4.74 -19.90 -3.62
N GLU A 87 -4.80 -18.59 -3.89
CA GLU A 87 -4.32 -17.53 -3.00
C GLU A 87 -5.29 -16.34 -2.99
N TYR A 88 -5.46 -15.73 -1.80
CA TYR A 88 -6.31 -14.57 -1.59
C TYR A 88 -5.53 -13.50 -0.84
N TYR A 89 -5.33 -12.33 -1.45
CA TYR A 89 -4.62 -11.20 -0.86
C TYR A 89 -5.60 -10.09 -0.49
N HIS A 90 -5.79 -9.86 0.81
CA HIS A 90 -6.72 -8.85 1.32
C HIS A 90 -6.02 -7.52 1.56
N LEU A 91 -5.98 -6.67 0.52
CA LEU A 91 -5.30 -5.36 0.55
C LEU A 91 -6.28 -4.18 0.59
N ALA A 92 -7.57 -4.41 0.28
CA ALA A 92 -8.59 -3.38 0.33
C ALA A 92 -8.72 -2.82 1.75
N ALA A 93 -8.62 -1.50 1.88
CA ALA A 93 -8.74 -0.82 3.16
C ALA A 93 -8.98 0.68 3.00
N MET A 94 -9.63 1.29 3.99
CA MET A 94 -9.54 2.72 4.24
C MET A 94 -8.22 2.97 5.01
N SER A 95 -7.13 3.30 4.31
CA SER A 95 -5.77 3.34 4.89
C SER A 95 -5.31 4.71 5.38
N CYS A 96 -6.09 5.77 5.13
CA CYS A 96 -5.76 7.13 5.53
C CYS A 96 -6.23 7.39 6.97
N VAL A 97 -5.28 7.54 7.91
CA VAL A 97 -5.59 7.76 9.34
C VAL A 97 -6.49 8.97 9.58
N PRO A 98 -6.26 10.17 9.02
CA PRO A 98 -7.20 11.28 9.14
C PRO A 98 -8.63 10.92 8.74
N LYS A 99 -8.83 10.30 7.58
CA LYS A 99 -10.15 9.89 7.08
C LYS A 99 -10.85 8.88 8.00
N SER A 100 -10.10 8.06 8.73
CA SER A 100 -10.69 7.13 9.70
C SER A 100 -11.33 7.81 10.90
N TRP A 101 -10.95 9.05 11.21
CA TRP A 101 -11.61 9.87 12.24
C TRP A 101 -12.86 10.57 11.71
N GLU A 102 -12.91 10.85 10.40
CA GLU A 102 -14.07 11.44 9.74
C GLU A 102 -15.20 10.40 9.59
N ASP A 103 -14.85 9.14 9.32
CA ASP A 103 -15.78 8.02 9.19
C ASP A 103 -15.25 6.76 9.89
N PRO A 104 -15.37 6.66 11.23
CA PRO A 104 -14.86 5.51 11.97
C PRO A 104 -15.68 4.23 11.74
N ILE A 105 -16.98 4.35 11.44
CA ILE A 105 -17.84 3.20 11.16
C ILE A 105 -17.50 2.60 9.81
N GLY A 106 -17.50 3.42 8.74
CA GLY A 106 -17.11 2.96 7.41
C GLY A 106 -15.66 2.44 7.38
N CYS A 107 -14.77 2.96 8.24
CA CYS A 107 -13.43 2.42 8.40
C CYS A 107 -13.45 1.00 9.00
N ALA A 108 -14.27 0.74 10.02
CA ALA A 108 -14.41 -0.59 10.62
C ALA A 108 -15.03 -1.57 9.63
N GLU A 109 -16.07 -1.18 8.90
CA GLU A 109 -16.70 -1.97 7.85
C GLU A 109 -15.70 -2.32 6.75
N ALA A 110 -15.06 -1.31 6.16
CA ALA A 110 -14.13 -1.49 5.04
C ALA A 110 -12.88 -2.31 5.39
N ASN A 111 -12.43 -2.29 6.64
CA ASN A 111 -11.19 -2.97 7.03
C ASN A 111 -11.46 -4.30 7.75
N SER A 112 -12.38 -4.31 8.72
CA SER A 112 -12.56 -5.47 9.61
C SER A 112 -13.67 -6.42 9.14
N LEU A 113 -14.85 -5.90 8.78
CA LEU A 113 -15.96 -6.76 8.34
C LEU A 113 -15.64 -7.43 7.01
N THR A 114 -14.99 -6.73 6.09
CA THR A 114 -14.55 -7.35 4.82
C THR A 114 -13.53 -8.48 5.04
N THR A 115 -12.65 -8.36 6.05
CA THR A 115 -11.76 -9.45 6.47
C THR A 115 -12.55 -10.66 6.99
N ALA A 116 -13.55 -10.41 7.87
CA ALA A 116 -14.41 -11.47 8.40
C ALA A 116 -15.18 -12.20 7.28
N HIS A 117 -15.75 -11.45 6.31
CA HIS A 117 -16.45 -12.00 5.17
C HIS A 117 -15.52 -12.90 4.32
N ALA A 118 -14.33 -12.40 3.99
CA ALA A 118 -13.38 -13.16 3.18
C ALA A 118 -12.97 -14.48 3.86
N LEU A 119 -12.61 -14.43 5.14
CA LEU A 119 -12.21 -15.60 5.91
C LEU A 119 -13.35 -16.62 6.04
N GLU A 120 -14.58 -16.16 6.32
CA GLU A 120 -15.73 -17.03 6.45
C GLU A 120 -16.12 -17.69 5.12
N ILE A 121 -16.08 -16.95 4.02
CA ILE A 121 -16.37 -17.50 2.69
C ILE A 121 -15.29 -18.52 2.30
N ILE A 122 -14.00 -18.23 2.52
CA ILE A 122 -12.92 -19.18 2.29
C ILE A 122 -13.13 -20.45 3.09
N ARG A 123 -13.47 -20.34 4.38
CA ARG A 123 -13.76 -21.49 5.24
C ARG A 123 -14.88 -22.38 4.70
N LEU A 124 -15.93 -21.76 4.15
CA LEU A 124 -17.14 -22.46 3.69
C LEU A 124 -17.01 -23.02 2.27
N VAL A 125 -16.25 -22.36 1.39
CA VAL A 125 -16.14 -22.72 -0.03
C VAL A 125 -14.94 -23.64 -0.26
N ASP A 126 -13.75 -23.20 0.15
CA ASP A 126 -12.52 -23.99 0.00
C ASP A 126 -11.47 -23.57 1.05
N PRO A 127 -11.36 -24.32 2.17
CA PRO A 127 -10.40 -24.02 3.24
C PRO A 127 -8.93 -24.24 2.83
N SER A 128 -8.63 -24.71 1.63
CA SER A 128 -7.27 -24.84 1.12
C SER A 128 -6.71 -23.54 0.54
N ILE A 129 -7.55 -22.53 0.30
CA ILE A 129 -7.13 -21.21 -0.18
C ILE A 129 -6.21 -20.55 0.85
N ARG A 130 -5.04 -20.13 0.40
CA ARG A 130 -4.06 -19.43 1.23
C ARG A 130 -4.43 -17.94 1.31
N PHE A 131 -4.61 -17.43 2.52
CA PHE A 131 -5.07 -16.06 2.78
C PHE A 131 -3.96 -15.20 3.35
N CYS A 132 -3.74 -13.99 2.78
CA CYS A 132 -2.83 -12.98 3.28
C CYS A 132 -3.58 -11.72 3.68
N GLN A 133 -3.51 -11.34 4.95
CA GLN A 133 -4.02 -10.08 5.49
C GLN A 133 -2.93 -9.01 5.47
N ALA A 134 -3.17 -7.89 4.80
CA ALA A 134 -2.35 -6.71 4.92
C ALA A 134 -2.64 -5.99 6.25
N GLY A 135 -1.76 -6.16 7.22
CA GLY A 135 -1.75 -5.44 8.48
C GLY A 135 -1.07 -4.07 8.37
N SER A 136 -0.76 -3.44 9.51
CA SER A 136 -0.13 -2.13 9.56
C SER A 136 0.67 -1.93 10.84
N SER A 137 1.80 -1.25 10.78
CA SER A 137 2.57 -0.80 11.95
C SER A 137 1.78 0.15 12.87
N GLU A 138 0.74 0.81 12.34
CA GLU A 138 -0.17 1.64 13.16
C GLU A 138 -0.87 0.83 14.27
N MET A 139 -0.98 -0.51 14.13
CA MET A 139 -1.50 -1.40 15.17
C MET A 139 -0.68 -1.32 16.46
N PHE A 140 0.62 -1.11 16.37
CA PHE A 140 1.48 -0.94 17.55
C PHE A 140 1.18 0.37 18.30
N GLY A 141 0.78 1.43 17.60
CA GLY A 141 0.30 2.69 18.16
C GLY A 141 1.30 3.38 19.11
N ARG A 142 1.21 3.09 20.42
CA ARG A 142 2.19 3.50 21.44
C ARG A 142 2.94 2.27 21.96
N PRO A 143 3.90 1.74 21.24
CA PRO A 143 4.65 0.57 21.68
C PRO A 143 5.47 0.90 22.93
N ILE A 144 5.70 -0.11 23.77
CA ILE A 144 6.53 0.02 24.96
C ILE A 144 8.01 -0.16 24.60
N THR A 145 8.26 -0.91 23.53
CA THR A 145 9.61 -1.25 23.05
C THR A 145 9.79 -0.86 21.59
N SER A 146 11.02 -0.60 21.20
CA SER A 146 11.43 -0.38 19.80
C SER A 146 12.79 -1.07 19.58
N PRO A 147 13.00 -1.74 18.46
CA PRO A 147 12.06 -1.96 17.35
C PRO A 147 10.90 -2.90 17.71
N GLN A 148 9.83 -2.91 16.87
CA GLN A 148 8.66 -3.77 17.07
C GLN A 148 8.77 -5.05 16.27
N SER A 149 8.50 -6.17 16.94
CA SER A 149 8.40 -7.51 16.37
C SER A 149 6.98 -8.05 16.46
N GLU A 150 6.75 -9.25 15.97
CA GLU A 150 5.47 -9.97 16.06
C GLU A 150 5.02 -10.24 17.51
N LEU A 151 5.93 -10.19 18.48
CA LEU A 151 5.65 -10.35 19.90
C LEU A 151 5.33 -9.03 20.61
N THR A 152 5.46 -7.89 19.93
CA THR A 152 5.18 -6.58 20.52
C THR A 152 3.66 -6.38 20.65
N PRO A 153 3.12 -6.08 21.85
CA PRO A 153 1.70 -5.88 22.05
C PRO A 153 1.14 -4.71 21.25
N PHE A 154 -0.02 -4.90 20.61
CA PHE A 154 -0.73 -3.83 19.92
C PHE A 154 -1.36 -2.85 20.91
N ARG A 155 -1.25 -1.55 20.60
CA ARG A 155 -1.78 -0.43 21.38
C ARG A 155 -2.32 0.65 20.44
N PRO A 156 -3.35 0.33 19.62
CA PRO A 156 -3.85 1.21 18.55
C PRO A 156 -4.33 2.55 19.13
N ARG A 157 -4.29 3.61 18.31
CA ARG A 157 -4.58 4.98 18.74
C ARG A 157 -5.54 5.73 17.83
N ASN A 158 -6.02 5.09 16.82
CA ASN A 158 -6.97 5.66 15.86
C ASN A 158 -7.89 4.56 15.33
N PRO A 159 -9.06 4.90 14.74
CA PRO A 159 -10.02 3.92 14.23
C PRO A 159 -9.41 2.98 13.17
N TYR A 160 -8.53 3.49 12.31
CA TYR A 160 -7.82 2.67 11.32
C TYR A 160 -6.96 1.59 12.00
N ALA A 161 -6.13 1.98 12.96
CA ALA A 161 -5.28 1.03 13.67
C ALA A 161 -6.11 -0.02 14.43
N THR A 162 -7.21 0.40 15.07
CA THR A 162 -8.13 -0.49 15.80
C THR A 162 -8.78 -1.49 14.84
N SER A 163 -9.24 -1.05 13.68
CA SER A 163 -9.82 -1.96 12.67
C SER A 163 -8.79 -2.97 12.14
N LYS A 164 -7.53 -2.55 11.95
CA LYS A 164 -6.45 -3.47 11.54
C LYS A 164 -6.08 -4.48 12.64
N VAL A 165 -6.15 -4.10 13.93
CA VAL A 165 -5.99 -5.05 15.06
C VAL A 165 -7.10 -6.09 15.05
N MET A 166 -8.36 -5.68 14.82
CA MET A 166 -9.47 -6.62 14.69
C MET A 166 -9.24 -7.61 13.53
N SER A 167 -8.85 -7.11 12.35
CA SER A 167 -8.54 -7.96 11.19
C SER A 167 -7.41 -8.96 11.47
N HIS A 168 -6.36 -8.51 12.17
CA HIS A 168 -5.25 -9.35 12.58
C HIS A 168 -5.72 -10.51 13.46
N HIS A 169 -6.48 -10.20 14.52
CA HIS A 169 -6.97 -11.25 15.44
C HIS A 169 -7.97 -12.18 14.77
N LEU A 170 -8.85 -11.69 13.89
CA LEU A 170 -9.71 -12.57 13.09
C LEU A 170 -8.89 -13.56 12.27
N THR A 171 -7.83 -13.09 11.61
CA THR A 171 -6.93 -13.96 10.82
C THR A 171 -6.28 -15.03 11.70
N CYS A 172 -5.77 -14.66 12.88
CA CYS A 172 -5.21 -15.61 13.86
C CYS A 172 -6.26 -16.62 14.32
N ASN A 173 -7.46 -16.16 14.70
CA ASN A 173 -8.54 -17.02 15.20
C ASN A 173 -8.98 -18.04 14.14
N TYR A 174 -9.14 -17.63 12.88
CA TYR A 174 -9.51 -18.56 11.80
C TYR A 174 -8.39 -19.55 11.50
N ARG A 175 -7.13 -19.13 11.55
CA ARG A 175 -5.96 -20.01 11.46
C ARG A 175 -5.97 -21.07 12.55
N GLU A 176 -6.21 -20.68 13.80
CA GLU A 176 -6.17 -21.60 14.94
C GLU A 176 -7.40 -22.50 15.02
N GLN A 177 -8.60 -21.93 14.92
CA GLN A 177 -9.86 -22.66 15.10
C GLN A 177 -10.19 -23.57 13.91
N TYR A 178 -9.99 -23.08 12.68
CA TYR A 178 -10.42 -23.77 11.46
C TYR A 178 -9.27 -24.33 10.62
N ARG A 179 -8.02 -24.16 11.09
CA ARG A 179 -6.81 -24.62 10.39
C ARG A 179 -6.63 -24.01 9.01
N LEU A 180 -7.19 -22.83 8.77
CA LEU A 180 -6.96 -22.12 7.51
C LEU A 180 -5.48 -21.73 7.37
N PHE A 181 -4.97 -21.78 6.15
CA PHE A 181 -3.67 -21.19 5.85
C PHE A 181 -3.83 -19.67 5.75
N ALA A 182 -3.77 -18.97 6.88
CA ALA A 182 -4.01 -17.54 6.97
C ALA A 182 -2.82 -16.83 7.64
N CYS A 183 -2.21 -15.89 6.92
CA CYS A 183 -1.03 -15.12 7.34
C CYS A 183 -1.39 -13.65 7.54
N ASN A 184 -0.75 -12.99 8.52
CA ASN A 184 -0.72 -11.53 8.60
C ASN A 184 0.66 -11.00 8.17
N THR A 185 0.69 -9.95 7.35
CA THR A 185 1.88 -9.16 7.10
C THR A 185 1.72 -7.79 7.76
N ILE A 186 2.49 -7.52 8.83
CA ILE A 186 2.43 -6.28 9.61
C ILE A 186 3.36 -5.27 8.93
N LEU A 187 2.78 -4.49 8.03
CA LEU A 187 3.53 -3.63 7.11
C LEU A 187 3.89 -2.29 7.78
N PHE A 188 5.16 -1.96 7.79
CA PHE A 188 5.63 -0.61 8.09
C PHE A 188 5.42 0.31 6.89
N ASN A 189 5.72 1.61 7.05
CA ASN A 189 5.46 2.55 5.95
C ASN A 189 6.21 2.11 4.69
N HIS A 190 5.51 2.08 3.57
CA HIS A 190 6.09 1.69 2.30
C HIS A 190 5.54 2.57 1.19
N GLU A 191 6.45 3.07 0.40
CA GLU A 191 6.21 4.17 -0.51
C GLU A 191 6.60 3.78 -1.93
N SER A 192 6.08 4.51 -2.89
CA SER A 192 6.44 4.36 -4.29
C SER A 192 5.90 5.52 -5.12
N PRO A 193 6.26 5.62 -6.42
CA PRO A 193 5.60 6.52 -7.35
C PRO A 193 4.06 6.37 -7.42
N ARG A 194 3.51 5.25 -6.95
CA ARG A 194 2.06 4.94 -6.96
C ARG A 194 1.34 5.29 -5.67
N ARG A 195 2.04 5.82 -4.66
CA ARG A 195 1.43 6.24 -3.39
C ARG A 195 0.39 7.33 -3.62
N SER A 196 -0.69 7.36 -2.83
CA SER A 196 -1.67 8.45 -2.85
C SER A 196 -1.06 9.78 -2.38
N LEU A 197 -1.55 10.90 -2.94
CA LEU A 197 -1.17 12.27 -2.52
C LEU A 197 -1.58 12.60 -1.07
N ASP A 198 -2.44 11.82 -0.44
CA ASP A 198 -2.81 11.96 0.98
C ASP A 198 -1.64 11.67 1.93
N PHE A 199 -0.55 11.06 1.45
CA PHE A 199 0.59 10.65 2.27
C PHE A 199 1.78 11.61 2.15
N VAL A 200 2.51 11.76 3.27
CA VAL A 200 3.60 12.73 3.41
C VAL A 200 4.67 12.57 2.35
N SER A 201 5.05 11.37 1.99
CA SER A 201 6.04 11.09 0.95
C SER A 201 5.64 11.69 -0.39
N ARG A 202 4.39 11.45 -0.83
CA ARG A 202 3.88 11.99 -2.10
C ARG A 202 3.57 13.48 -2.02
N LYS A 203 3.18 14.00 -0.85
CA LYS A 203 3.07 15.45 -0.64
C LYS A 203 4.42 16.13 -0.91
N ILE A 204 5.52 15.54 -0.40
CA ILE A 204 6.87 16.08 -0.59
C ILE A 204 7.30 15.97 -2.06
N THR A 205 7.27 14.76 -2.64
CA THR A 205 7.80 14.54 -4.00
C THR A 205 7.00 15.28 -5.07
N SER A 206 5.67 15.36 -4.92
CA SER A 206 4.82 16.17 -5.82
C SER A 206 5.07 17.66 -5.69
N ALA A 207 5.29 18.19 -4.47
CA ALA A 207 5.63 19.59 -4.28
C ALA A 207 7.02 19.91 -4.89
N VAL A 208 8.01 19.07 -4.68
CA VAL A 208 9.34 19.19 -5.29
C VAL A 208 9.24 19.25 -6.81
N ALA A 209 8.47 18.37 -7.45
CA ALA A 209 8.24 18.38 -8.89
C ALA A 209 7.61 19.71 -9.36
N ARG A 210 6.59 20.20 -8.67
CA ARG A 210 5.91 21.45 -8.99
C ARG A 210 6.79 22.67 -8.76
N ILE A 211 7.62 22.67 -7.72
CA ILE A 211 8.60 23.75 -7.45
C ILE A 211 9.67 23.76 -8.56
N LYS A 212 10.20 22.60 -8.94
CA LYS A 212 11.17 22.46 -10.04
C LYS A 212 10.66 23.05 -11.36
N LEU A 213 9.38 22.88 -11.63
CA LEU A 213 8.72 23.38 -12.86
C LEU A 213 8.13 24.79 -12.72
N GLY A 214 8.38 25.48 -11.61
CA GLY A 214 7.91 26.86 -11.37
C GLY A 214 6.39 26.98 -11.14
N LEU A 215 5.70 25.89 -10.85
CA LEU A 215 4.25 25.85 -10.64
C LEU A 215 3.84 26.04 -9.17
N GLN A 216 4.81 26.05 -8.28
CA GLN A 216 4.63 26.22 -6.84
C GLN A 216 5.88 26.85 -6.24
N SER A 217 5.74 27.70 -5.20
CA SER A 217 6.87 28.36 -4.57
C SER A 217 7.30 27.74 -3.25
N GLU A 218 6.38 27.11 -2.51
CA GLU A 218 6.63 26.63 -1.16
C GLU A 218 5.99 25.26 -0.89
N LEU A 219 6.60 24.49 0.01
CA LEU A 219 6.06 23.27 0.59
C LEU A 219 5.74 23.51 2.08
N ARG A 220 4.46 23.50 2.44
CA ARG A 220 4.04 23.64 3.85
C ARG A 220 4.04 22.30 4.54
N MET A 221 4.79 22.20 5.64
CA MET A 221 4.98 20.98 6.42
C MET A 221 4.65 21.23 7.89
N GLY A 222 4.33 20.15 8.62
CA GLY A 222 4.25 20.16 10.07
C GLY A 222 5.59 19.76 10.72
N ASN A 223 5.53 18.73 11.60
CA ASN A 223 6.71 18.25 12.30
C ASN A 223 7.68 17.48 11.37
N LEU A 224 8.88 18.04 11.15
CA LEU A 224 9.94 17.39 10.37
C LEU A 224 10.76 16.38 11.18
N GLU A 225 10.67 16.41 12.51
CA GLU A 225 11.40 15.50 13.40
C GLU A 225 10.71 14.14 13.57
N ALA A 226 9.49 14.00 13.06
CA ALA A 226 8.76 12.72 13.13
C ALA A 226 9.55 11.63 12.41
N GLU A 227 9.77 10.51 13.11
CA GLU A 227 10.52 9.37 12.59
C GLU A 227 9.60 8.22 12.18
N ARG A 228 9.90 7.58 11.06
CA ARG A 228 9.22 6.36 10.57
C ARG A 228 10.22 5.45 9.88
N ASP A 229 9.86 4.19 9.78
CA ASP A 229 10.54 3.20 8.95
C ASP A 229 9.85 3.19 7.57
N TRP A 230 10.55 3.62 6.52
CA TRP A 230 10.05 3.67 5.14
C TRP A 230 10.82 2.75 4.22
N GLY A 231 10.09 1.87 3.54
CA GLY A 231 10.61 1.00 2.49
C GLY A 231 9.89 1.16 1.16
N PHE A 232 10.31 0.39 0.17
CA PHE A 232 9.72 0.38 -1.17
C PHE A 232 8.57 -0.63 -1.27
N ALA A 233 7.41 -0.20 -1.77
CA ALA A 233 6.20 -1.03 -1.85
C ALA A 233 6.39 -2.33 -2.66
N GLY A 234 7.22 -2.31 -3.70
CA GLY A 234 7.53 -3.51 -4.49
C GLY A 234 8.20 -4.63 -3.68
N ASP A 235 9.07 -4.26 -2.73
CA ASP A 235 9.70 -5.23 -1.82
C ASP A 235 8.67 -5.82 -0.85
N TYR A 236 7.74 -5.01 -0.37
CA TYR A 236 6.73 -5.43 0.61
C TYR A 236 5.71 -6.42 0.03
N VAL A 237 5.29 -6.22 -1.22
CA VAL A 237 4.38 -7.19 -1.87
C VAL A 237 5.06 -8.51 -2.17
N GLU A 238 6.38 -8.53 -2.37
CA GLU A 238 7.16 -9.77 -2.46
C GLU A 238 7.11 -10.54 -1.13
N ALA A 239 7.21 -9.85 0.02
CA ALA A 239 7.05 -10.49 1.33
C ALA A 239 5.66 -11.10 1.53
N MET A 240 4.59 -10.42 1.05
CA MET A 240 3.24 -10.97 1.10
C MET A 240 3.13 -12.27 0.30
N TRP A 241 3.70 -12.31 -0.90
CA TRP A 241 3.74 -13.52 -1.71
C TRP A 241 4.54 -14.62 -1.02
N LEU A 242 5.76 -14.32 -0.53
CA LEU A 242 6.62 -15.28 0.17
C LEU A 242 5.95 -15.87 1.42
N ALA A 243 5.16 -15.09 2.16
CA ALA A 243 4.42 -15.56 3.33
C ALA A 243 3.42 -16.68 2.97
N LEU A 244 2.80 -16.58 1.79
CA LEU A 244 1.89 -17.63 1.31
C LEU A 244 2.61 -18.82 0.66
N GLN A 245 3.94 -18.78 0.43
CA GLN A 245 4.69 -19.92 -0.11
C GLN A 245 5.24 -20.84 1.00
N GLN A 246 5.08 -20.48 2.27
CA GLN A 246 5.58 -21.27 3.39
C GLN A 246 4.76 -22.55 3.62
N ASP A 247 5.36 -23.52 4.32
CA ASP A 247 4.66 -24.77 4.70
C ASP A 247 3.61 -24.55 5.79
N LYS A 248 3.80 -23.51 6.62
CA LYS A 248 2.91 -23.16 7.73
C LYS A 248 2.57 -21.68 7.72
N PRO A 249 1.30 -21.32 8.00
CA PRO A 249 0.90 -19.94 8.11
C PRO A 249 1.47 -19.30 9.40
N ASP A 250 1.87 -18.04 9.29
CA ASP A 250 2.38 -17.27 10.43
C ASP A 250 2.20 -15.76 10.19
N ASP A 251 2.56 -14.95 11.18
CA ASP A 251 2.56 -13.49 11.11
C ASP A 251 3.98 -12.96 10.93
N PHE A 252 4.15 -11.92 10.10
CA PHE A 252 5.45 -11.36 9.76
C PHE A 252 5.45 -9.84 9.83
N VAL A 253 6.39 -9.27 10.57
CA VAL A 253 6.71 -7.83 10.54
C VAL A 253 7.55 -7.56 9.29
N ILE A 254 7.09 -6.63 8.46
CA ILE A 254 7.73 -6.24 7.21
C ILE A 254 8.10 -4.76 7.28
N GLY A 255 9.39 -4.49 7.26
CA GLY A 255 9.94 -3.14 7.32
C GLY A 255 11.45 -3.16 7.05
N THR A 256 12.07 -1.99 7.05
CA THR A 256 13.51 -1.87 6.77
C THR A 256 14.38 -2.02 8.02
N GLY A 257 13.81 -1.83 9.21
CA GLY A 257 14.54 -1.76 10.48
C GLY A 257 15.29 -0.43 10.69
N VAL A 258 15.08 0.56 9.83
CA VAL A 258 15.78 1.85 9.88
C VAL A 258 14.80 3.01 10.02
N ALA A 259 14.88 3.71 11.15
CA ALA A 259 14.14 4.96 11.36
C ALA A 259 14.77 6.09 10.55
N ARG A 260 13.91 6.89 9.89
CA ARG A 260 14.27 8.11 9.17
C ARG A 260 13.35 9.25 9.58
N LYS A 261 13.87 10.46 9.65
CA LYS A 261 13.07 11.66 9.89
C LYS A 261 12.35 12.12 8.62
N VAL A 262 11.23 12.82 8.77
CA VAL A 262 10.61 13.54 7.66
C VAL A 262 11.60 14.57 7.07
N ALA A 263 12.44 15.20 7.91
CA ALA A 263 13.52 16.06 7.47
C ALA A 263 14.45 15.39 6.45
N ASP A 264 14.85 14.14 6.71
CA ASP A 264 15.70 13.36 5.77
C ASP A 264 15.02 13.19 4.42
N MET A 265 13.71 12.88 4.44
CA MET A 265 12.91 12.72 3.21
C MET A 265 12.85 14.02 2.42
N VAL A 266 12.65 15.15 3.09
CA VAL A 266 12.66 16.48 2.46
C VAL A 266 14.03 16.76 1.83
N GLN A 267 15.12 16.62 2.58
CA GLN A 267 16.48 16.86 2.10
C GLN A 267 16.80 16.04 0.84
N PHE A 268 16.53 14.73 0.88
CA PHE A 268 16.81 13.86 -0.26
C PHE A 268 15.91 14.15 -1.47
N ALA A 269 14.63 14.44 -1.26
CA ALA A 269 13.71 14.73 -2.36
C ALA A 269 14.08 16.04 -3.07
N PHE A 270 14.43 17.09 -2.32
CA PHE A 270 14.88 18.37 -2.89
C PHE A 270 16.22 18.21 -3.62
N ALA A 271 17.16 17.46 -3.04
CA ALA A 271 18.44 17.16 -3.70
C ALA A 271 18.26 16.42 -5.04
N CYS A 272 17.26 15.52 -5.17
CA CYS A 272 16.96 14.86 -6.44
C CYS A 272 16.52 15.81 -7.56
N ALA A 273 16.10 17.02 -7.22
CA ALA A 273 15.65 18.04 -8.17
C ALA A 273 16.62 19.24 -8.25
N ASP A 274 17.81 19.20 -7.63
CA ASP A 274 18.77 20.31 -7.51
C ASP A 274 18.14 21.55 -6.89
N LEU A 275 17.29 21.38 -5.87
CA LEU A 275 16.62 22.44 -5.15
C LEU A 275 17.12 22.54 -3.72
N ASP A 276 17.11 23.77 -3.17
CA ASP A 276 17.46 24.06 -1.79
C ASP A 276 16.18 24.06 -0.92
N PRO A 277 16.00 23.11 0.02
CA PRO A 277 14.80 23.06 0.84
C PRO A 277 14.62 24.30 1.74
N GLU A 278 15.70 24.97 2.15
CA GLU A 278 15.61 26.15 3.02
C GLU A 278 14.86 27.31 2.36
N LYS A 279 14.86 27.37 1.02
CA LYS A 279 14.16 28.40 0.24
C LYS A 279 12.68 28.12 0.02
N HIS A 280 12.24 26.89 0.26
CA HIS A 280 10.92 26.45 -0.17
C HIS A 280 10.09 25.79 0.94
N VAL A 281 10.71 25.28 2.00
CA VAL A 281 9.98 24.58 3.07
C VAL A 281 9.55 25.56 4.15
N VAL A 282 8.25 25.58 4.43
CA VAL A 282 7.63 26.41 5.46
C VAL A 282 6.98 25.53 6.50
N ILE A 283 7.32 25.72 7.78
CA ILE A 283 6.65 25.04 8.88
C ILE A 283 5.32 25.75 9.16
N ASP A 284 4.23 25.03 9.00
CA ASP A 284 2.88 25.53 9.21
C ASP A 284 2.28 24.89 10.48
N PRO A 285 1.96 25.71 11.52
CA PRO A 285 1.37 25.21 12.76
C PRO A 285 0.09 24.40 12.56
N ALA A 286 -0.69 24.66 11.52
CA ALA A 286 -1.91 23.92 11.21
C ALA A 286 -1.65 22.45 10.89
N PHE A 287 -0.45 22.08 10.48
CA PHE A 287 -0.05 20.69 10.21
C PHE A 287 0.70 20.01 11.36
N LEU A 288 0.93 20.74 12.48
CA LEU A 288 1.54 20.15 13.66
C LEU A 288 0.54 19.19 14.30
N ARG A 289 0.96 17.95 14.49
CA ARG A 289 0.21 16.95 15.25
C ARG A 289 0.87 16.77 16.61
N PRO A 290 0.10 16.51 17.68
CA PRO A 290 0.68 16.22 18.98
C PRO A 290 1.70 15.09 18.86
N GLU A 291 2.94 15.34 19.29
CA GLU A 291 3.96 14.30 19.34
C GLU A 291 3.58 13.23 20.37
N HIS A 292 3.79 12.02 19.98
CA HIS A 292 3.48 10.89 20.81
C HIS A 292 4.67 9.95 20.95
N GLY A 293 5.84 10.52 21.13
CA GLY A 293 7.05 9.92 21.71
C GLY A 293 7.47 8.49 21.36
N CYS A 294 6.82 7.80 20.41
CA CYS A 294 7.08 6.40 20.10
C CYS A 294 7.58 6.24 18.69
N LYS A 295 8.79 5.67 18.58
CA LYS A 295 9.37 5.32 17.28
C LYS A 295 8.74 4.01 16.79
N LEU A 296 8.11 4.07 15.62
CA LEU A 296 7.67 2.89 14.89
C LEU A 296 8.79 2.45 13.94
N VAL A 297 9.50 1.40 14.33
CA VAL A 297 10.64 0.82 13.59
C VAL A 297 10.49 -0.69 13.61
N ALA A 298 10.55 -1.33 12.47
CA ALA A 298 10.40 -2.77 12.34
C ALA A 298 11.58 -3.54 12.94
N ASP A 299 11.31 -4.70 13.52
CA ASP A 299 12.25 -5.80 13.63
C ASP A 299 11.89 -6.86 12.58
N PRO A 300 12.47 -6.83 11.37
CA PRO A 300 12.16 -7.77 10.31
C PRO A 300 12.90 -9.12 10.43
N SER A 301 13.53 -9.39 11.56
CA SER A 301 14.40 -10.57 11.74
C SER A 301 13.68 -11.89 11.46
N LYS A 302 12.38 -12.01 11.80
CA LYS A 302 11.58 -13.20 11.50
C LYS A 302 11.36 -13.36 10.00
N ALA A 303 10.95 -12.28 9.32
CA ALA A 303 10.76 -12.30 7.87
C ALA A 303 12.08 -12.64 7.14
N ASN A 304 13.19 -12.09 7.58
CA ASN A 304 14.51 -12.41 7.03
C ASN A 304 14.84 -13.91 7.17
N ARG A 305 14.72 -14.48 8.38
CA ARG A 305 15.05 -15.90 8.61
C ARG A 305 14.10 -16.88 7.95
N THR A 306 12.80 -16.60 7.98
CA THR A 306 11.75 -17.55 7.55
C THR A 306 11.41 -17.41 6.06
N LEU A 307 11.29 -16.16 5.58
CA LEU A 307 10.94 -15.89 4.19
C LEU A 307 12.17 -15.68 3.29
N ASN A 308 13.38 -15.62 3.86
CA ASN A 308 14.59 -15.15 3.18
C ASN A 308 14.35 -13.79 2.49
N TRP A 309 13.59 -12.92 3.16
CA TRP A 309 13.20 -11.60 2.65
C TRP A 309 14.00 -10.49 3.33
N GLN A 310 14.43 -9.53 2.52
CA GLN A 310 15.00 -8.26 2.98
C GLN A 310 14.66 -7.16 1.96
N PRO A 311 14.58 -5.90 2.40
CA PRO A 311 14.35 -4.78 1.48
C PRO A 311 15.52 -4.68 0.48
N LYS A 312 15.20 -4.52 -0.81
CA LYS A 312 16.18 -4.47 -1.92
C LYS A 312 16.47 -3.04 -2.36
N ILE A 313 15.44 -2.17 -2.29
CA ILE A 313 15.53 -0.78 -2.75
C ILE A 313 15.84 0.13 -1.56
N ALA A 314 16.95 0.86 -1.65
CA ALA A 314 17.35 1.81 -0.63
C ALA A 314 16.41 3.02 -0.58
N PHE A 315 16.31 3.67 0.59
CA PHE A 315 15.45 4.84 0.81
C PHE A 315 15.69 5.97 -0.20
N GLN A 316 16.96 6.28 -0.49
CA GLN A 316 17.33 7.33 -1.44
C GLN A 316 16.91 6.97 -2.87
N GLU A 317 17.08 5.71 -3.26
CA GLU A 317 16.68 5.22 -4.58
C GLU A 317 15.16 5.29 -4.77
N MET A 318 14.42 4.88 -3.76
CA MET A 318 12.96 5.00 -3.73
C MET A 318 12.52 6.46 -3.92
N LEU A 319 13.11 7.41 -3.19
CA LEU A 319 12.78 8.82 -3.33
C LEU A 319 13.15 9.38 -4.72
N LYS A 320 14.29 8.98 -5.27
CA LYS A 320 14.70 9.34 -6.63
C LYS A 320 13.66 8.88 -7.67
N MET A 321 13.19 7.64 -7.55
CA MET A 321 12.11 7.14 -8.42
C MET A 321 10.83 7.95 -8.27
N MET A 322 10.45 8.30 -7.04
CA MET A 322 9.23 9.06 -6.76
C MET A 322 9.29 10.47 -7.32
N VAL A 323 10.40 11.19 -7.11
CA VAL A 323 10.60 12.55 -7.62
C VAL A 323 10.61 12.56 -9.15
N ALA A 324 11.36 11.64 -9.78
CA ALA A 324 11.41 11.54 -11.24
C ALA A 324 10.03 11.29 -11.85
N ALA A 325 9.26 10.37 -11.26
CA ALA A 325 7.91 10.08 -11.72
C ALA A 325 6.94 11.26 -11.51
N ASP A 326 7.09 12.04 -10.45
CA ASP A 326 6.25 13.21 -10.20
C ASP A 326 6.61 14.38 -11.15
N ILE A 327 7.88 14.59 -11.47
CA ILE A 327 8.30 15.57 -12.50
C ILE A 327 7.67 15.18 -13.84
N GLN A 328 7.85 13.96 -14.29
CA GLN A 328 7.29 13.48 -15.56
C GLN A 328 5.77 13.65 -15.65
N ARG A 329 5.04 13.32 -14.57
CA ARG A 329 3.57 13.49 -14.52
C ARG A 329 3.16 14.96 -14.62
N THR A 330 3.90 15.82 -13.92
CA THR A 330 3.59 17.25 -13.88
C THR A 330 3.87 17.90 -15.24
N GLU A 331 4.95 17.53 -15.92
CA GLU A 331 5.24 17.95 -17.30
C GLU A 331 4.13 17.54 -18.27
N GLN A 332 3.71 16.27 -18.23
CA GLN A 332 2.62 15.77 -19.08
C GLN A 332 1.30 16.49 -18.84
N GLN A 333 1.00 16.90 -17.60
CA GLN A 333 -0.20 17.65 -17.26
C GLN A 333 -0.16 19.10 -17.77
N THR A 334 1.02 19.72 -17.81
CA THR A 334 1.20 21.08 -18.33
C THR A 334 1.19 21.14 -19.84
N ASP A 335 1.68 20.12 -20.53
CA ASP A 335 1.68 20.06 -22.01
C ASP A 335 0.29 19.81 -22.62
N HIS A 336 -0.61 19.16 -21.89
CA HIS A 336 -1.96 18.85 -22.36
C HIS A 336 -2.88 20.08 -22.58
N PRO A 337 -2.85 21.17 -21.78
CA PRO A 337 -3.67 22.37 -22.04
C PRO A 337 -3.26 23.13 -23.31
N ILE A 338 -1.97 23.09 -23.65
CA ILE A 338 -1.46 23.81 -24.83
C ILE A 338 -1.96 23.14 -26.13
N LYS A 339 -2.02 21.82 -26.20
CA LYS A 339 -2.59 21.10 -27.35
C LYS A 339 -4.07 21.43 -27.56
N LYS A 340 -4.89 21.49 -26.52
CA LYS A 340 -6.32 21.85 -26.63
C LYS A 340 -6.55 23.30 -27.07
N SER A 341 -5.62 24.23 -26.78
CA SER A 341 -5.75 25.60 -27.24
C SER A 341 -5.29 25.77 -28.69
N LEU A 342 -4.27 25.03 -29.14
CA LEU A 342 -3.80 25.08 -30.52
C LEU A 342 -4.80 24.46 -31.49
N ASP A 343 -5.46 23.36 -31.12
CA ASP A 343 -6.50 22.73 -31.94
C ASP A 343 -7.78 23.61 -32.04
N ARG A 344 -7.99 24.56 -31.11
CA ARG A 344 -9.07 25.55 -31.21
C ARG A 344 -8.78 26.74 -32.13
N PHE A 345 -7.52 26.99 -32.46
CA PHE A 345 -7.09 28.03 -33.38
C PHE A 345 -6.80 27.51 -34.79
N ALA A 346 -6.85 26.20 -34.99
CA ALA A 346 -6.61 25.52 -36.26
C ALA A 346 -7.90 25.01 -36.94
N ALA A 347 -9.09 25.24 -36.34
CA ALA A 347 -10.41 24.97 -36.88
C ALA A 347 -11.17 26.29 -37.04
#